data_8356b4eb36ff4bd21af185573c8f58bb
#
_entry.id   8356b4eb36ff4bd21af185573c8f58bb
#
_cell.length_a   1.000
_cell.length_b   1.000
_cell.length_c   1.000
_cell.angle_alpha   90.00
_cell.angle_beta   90.00
_cell.angle_gamma   90.00
#
_symmetry.space_group_name_H-M   'P 1'
#
loop_
_entity.id
_entity.type
_entity.pdbx_description
1 polymer ?
#
loop_
_entity_poly.entity_id
_entity_poly.type
_entity_poly.pdbx_seq_one_letter_code
_entity_poly.pdbx_strand_id
1 'polypeptide(L)'
;PSNDETDPSLTCEGSSIEFTITVNPTAQVDSIDLLEFCDNDDVATINFTTSNTGGLTSYLWENTGGVDIGLGSNGGSVEDSDFEISFDPVNIGLSPISTEITVTPFYANGDITCSEESQIFTITVNPTPDIIPFDDLFISSGSSTNEVTLESNSENTTFSWVAVAESGIIGLVNTSSNGTTNIIPSETLSLAEGISAPLDVVYTITPIYDGNEDCEGTPYTYTVTVNPTTGVSFIDDIVVCNGDFINNIEFTSTTQGGETTYEWVATGDDIGLDQTDDGSGLISGFTADNISLEPLVVSITVTPTFTNGGVSSEGDPLTFTITVNPTAQVDLVDSLDLCNGDTAVVDFTTSNGGVDSVTTYSWEITDGDSIFVGGALSDVGNINLPVINETNADLVATITVTPTYTNDGVDCTGPSEEFTITVSPTAQVEQVDDIVVCNGDEVAEIVFATTSENDIAYSWSIDTEIGTQSLTGVGNIPLFEADNDTNDPIVAIVTVTPSNDETDPSLTCEGSSIE
;
A
#
# COMPACT_ATOMS: atom_id res chain seq x y z
N PRO A 1 -44.42 103.88 47.97
CA PRO A 1 -45.71 104.59 47.77
C PRO A 1 -45.56 106.03 48.08
N SER A 2 -46.09 106.90 47.26
CA SER A 2 -46.20 108.33 47.52
C SER A 2 -47.62 108.75 47.93
N ASN A 3 -47.74 109.54 48.92
CA ASN A 3 -49.02 110.16 49.24
C ASN A 3 -49.19 111.36 48.34
N ASP A 4 -50.34 111.45 47.63
CA ASP A 4 -50.74 112.60 46.88
C ASP A 4 -51.51 113.62 47.81
N GLU A 5 -50.75 114.58 48.28
CA GLU A 5 -51.33 115.64 49.01
C GLU A 5 -51.50 116.85 48.11
N THR A 6 -52.59 117.55 48.16
CA THR A 6 -52.98 118.68 47.35
C THR A 6 -52.13 119.91 47.62
N ASP A 7 -51.15 119.91 48.50
CA ASP A 7 -50.12 120.96 48.68
C ASP A 7 -48.80 120.50 48.05
N PRO A 8 -48.33 121.11 46.95
CA PRO A 8 -47.16 120.68 46.27
C PRO A 8 -45.82 120.96 47.00
N SER A 9 -45.91 121.51 48.22
CA SER A 9 -44.73 121.74 49.07
C SER A 9 -44.48 120.67 50.10
N LEU A 10 -45.45 119.76 50.27
CA LEU A 10 -45.29 118.70 51.22
C LEU A 10 -45.49 117.29 50.62
N THR A 11 -44.49 116.82 49.96
CA THR A 11 -44.41 115.40 49.52
C THR A 11 -43.73 114.58 50.61
N CYS A 12 -44.50 113.74 51.24
CA CYS A 12 -43.91 112.70 52.14
C CYS A 12 -43.76 111.44 51.32
N GLU A 13 -42.53 111.17 50.90
CA GLU A 13 -42.23 109.87 50.29
C GLU A 13 -42.11 108.79 51.37
N GLY A 14 -42.89 107.75 51.23
CA GLY A 14 -42.72 106.51 52.05
C GLY A 14 -41.50 105.74 51.54
N SER A 15 -40.98 104.88 52.43
CA SER A 15 -39.86 103.98 52.01
C SER A 15 -40.31 103.01 50.91
N SER A 16 -39.51 102.97 49.85
CA SER A 16 -39.73 102.00 48.76
C SER A 16 -39.54 100.61 49.31
N ILE A 17 -40.32 99.67 48.89
CA ILE A 17 -40.14 98.23 49.11
C ILE A 17 -39.70 97.66 47.76
N GLU A 18 -38.68 96.77 47.84
CA GLU A 18 -38.19 96.00 46.65
C GLU A 18 -38.62 94.55 46.85
N PHE A 19 -39.15 94.01 45.85
CA PHE A 19 -39.41 92.57 45.79
C PHE A 19 -38.93 92.06 44.38
N THR A 20 -38.52 90.78 44.34
CA THR A 20 -38.07 90.13 43.11
C THR A 20 -39.17 89.21 42.60
N ILE A 21 -39.35 89.20 41.31
CA ILE A 21 -40.14 88.21 40.57
C ILE A 21 -39.16 87.42 39.78
N THR A 22 -39.10 86.14 40.13
CA THR A 22 -38.28 85.18 39.36
C THR A 22 -39.21 84.37 38.44
N VAL A 23 -38.92 84.40 37.16
CA VAL A 23 -39.65 83.61 36.16
C VAL A 23 -38.73 82.48 35.79
N ASN A 24 -39.12 81.24 36.18
CA ASN A 24 -38.39 80.07 35.83
C ASN A 24 -38.56 79.71 34.36
N PRO A 25 -37.55 79.17 33.68
CA PRO A 25 -37.69 78.61 32.35
C PRO A 25 -38.65 77.42 32.32
N THR A 26 -39.21 77.10 31.18
CA THR A 26 -39.88 75.84 30.91
C THR A 26 -38.89 74.74 31.00
N ALA A 27 -39.29 73.56 31.55
CA ALA A 27 -38.46 72.40 31.55
C ALA A 27 -38.19 71.90 30.15
N GLN A 28 -36.96 71.48 29.88
CA GLN A 28 -36.58 70.98 28.55
C GLN A 28 -35.74 69.70 28.71
N VAL A 29 -35.88 68.79 27.75
CA VAL A 29 -34.99 67.70 27.49
C VAL A 29 -34.42 67.91 26.08
N ASP A 30 -33.11 67.75 25.92
CA ASP A 30 -32.46 67.86 24.60
C ASP A 30 -32.98 66.74 23.69
N SER A 31 -33.00 66.96 22.38
CA SER A 31 -33.48 65.97 21.41
C SER A 31 -32.69 64.68 21.49
N ILE A 32 -33.38 63.57 21.55
CA ILE A 32 -32.78 62.22 21.48
C ILE A 32 -33.05 61.70 20.07
N ASP A 33 -31.95 61.31 19.37
CA ASP A 33 -32.05 60.73 18.04
C ASP A 33 -32.63 59.27 18.16
N LEU A 34 -32.95 58.70 17.01
CA LEU A 34 -33.33 57.29 16.92
C LEU A 34 -32.20 56.42 17.48
N LEU A 35 -32.54 55.55 18.41
CA LEU A 35 -31.60 54.64 19.07
C LEU A 35 -31.84 53.23 18.56
N GLU A 36 -30.75 52.59 18.13
CA GLU A 36 -30.73 51.18 17.76
C GLU A 36 -29.70 50.42 18.60
N PHE A 37 -30.02 49.20 19.01
CA PHE A 37 -29.20 48.31 19.79
C PHE A 37 -29.35 46.90 19.23
N CYS A 38 -28.40 46.03 19.53
CA CYS A 38 -28.49 44.59 19.24
C CYS A 38 -29.06 43.83 20.44
N ASP A 39 -29.76 42.76 20.19
CA ASP A 39 -30.11 41.78 21.20
C ASP A 39 -28.84 41.26 21.87
N ASN A 40 -28.87 41.20 23.20
CA ASN A 40 -27.75 40.82 24.06
C ASN A 40 -26.48 41.68 23.95
N ASP A 41 -26.60 42.94 23.45
CA ASP A 41 -25.54 43.93 23.63
C ASP A 41 -25.23 44.11 25.12
N ASP A 42 -24.00 44.57 25.40
CA ASP A 42 -23.65 45.06 26.72
C ASP A 42 -24.63 46.17 27.12
N VAL A 43 -24.75 46.45 28.41
CA VAL A 43 -25.69 47.41 28.99
C VAL A 43 -25.80 48.69 28.13
N ALA A 44 -26.93 48.83 27.46
CA ALA A 44 -27.24 50.02 26.70
C ALA A 44 -27.53 51.21 27.62
N THR A 45 -27.11 52.41 27.26
CA THR A 45 -27.31 53.60 28.08
C THR A 45 -27.96 54.72 27.25
N ILE A 46 -28.95 55.35 27.89
CA ILE A 46 -29.66 56.51 27.33
C ILE A 46 -29.47 57.67 28.28
N ASN A 47 -28.81 58.74 27.80
CA ASN A 47 -28.54 59.93 28.61
C ASN A 47 -29.57 61.03 28.28
N PHE A 48 -30.28 61.52 29.29
CA PHE A 48 -31.13 62.69 29.20
C PHE A 48 -30.35 63.90 29.65
N THR A 49 -30.24 64.88 28.76
CA THR A 49 -29.55 66.14 29.01
C THR A 49 -30.52 67.32 28.84
N THR A 50 -30.16 68.49 29.37
CA THR A 50 -30.95 69.70 29.30
C THR A 50 -30.08 70.92 29.10
N SER A 51 -30.58 71.89 28.33
CA SER A 51 -30.03 73.28 28.23
C SER A 51 -30.48 74.17 29.35
N ASN A 52 -31.41 73.79 30.24
CA ASN A 52 -31.85 74.56 31.39
C ASN A 52 -30.70 74.83 32.37
N THR A 53 -30.62 76.06 32.93
CA THR A 53 -29.62 76.44 33.94
C THR A 53 -30.27 77.18 35.13
N GLY A 54 -29.63 77.20 36.30
CA GLY A 54 -30.04 77.91 37.48
C GLY A 54 -31.07 77.24 38.37
N GLY A 55 -31.44 75.96 38.06
CA GLY A 55 -32.27 75.08 38.81
C GLY A 55 -31.91 73.64 38.52
N LEU A 56 -32.68 72.66 38.98
CA LEU A 56 -32.51 71.23 38.74
C LEU A 56 -33.58 70.75 37.77
N THR A 57 -33.18 70.01 36.74
CA THR A 57 -34.11 69.31 35.85
C THR A 57 -34.16 67.84 36.24
N SER A 58 -35.34 67.28 36.38
CA SER A 58 -35.58 65.87 36.56
C SER A 58 -36.45 65.31 35.45
N TYR A 59 -36.39 64.01 35.21
CA TYR A 59 -37.07 63.37 34.10
C TYR A 59 -37.93 62.22 34.59
N LEU A 60 -39.15 62.12 34.06
CA LEU A 60 -40.01 60.95 34.19
C LEU A 60 -40.12 60.35 32.80
N TRP A 61 -39.82 59.05 32.69
CA TRP A 61 -39.96 58.34 31.43
C TRP A 61 -40.93 57.18 31.54
N GLU A 62 -41.56 56.85 30.42
CA GLU A 62 -42.52 55.74 30.34
C GLU A 62 -42.37 55.07 28.98
N ASN A 63 -42.35 53.71 28.97
CA ASN A 63 -42.45 52.92 27.74
C ASN A 63 -43.91 52.93 27.27
N THR A 64 -44.26 53.91 26.43
CA THR A 64 -45.62 54.13 25.92
C THR A 64 -45.96 53.26 24.73
N GLY A 65 -44.96 52.74 24.00
CA GLY A 65 -45.12 51.78 22.91
C GLY A 65 -45.52 50.37 23.42
N GLY A 66 -45.20 50.06 24.67
CA GLY A 66 -45.64 48.84 25.35
C GLY A 66 -44.94 47.56 24.90
N VAL A 67 -43.94 47.63 24.01
CA VAL A 67 -43.10 46.47 23.65
C VAL A 67 -41.98 46.34 24.67
N ASP A 68 -41.82 45.14 25.20
CA ASP A 68 -40.71 44.84 26.11
C ASP A 68 -39.42 44.63 25.33
N ILE A 69 -38.46 45.51 25.58
CA ILE A 69 -37.11 45.52 24.96
C ILE A 69 -36.04 45.33 26.04
N GLY A 70 -36.39 44.85 27.25
CA GLY A 70 -35.49 44.75 28.41
C GLY A 70 -35.47 46.02 29.29
N LEU A 71 -36.08 47.15 28.86
CA LEU A 71 -36.03 48.45 29.55
C LEU A 71 -36.97 48.54 30.76
N GLY A 72 -38.02 47.73 30.80
CA GLY A 72 -39.11 47.89 31.76
C GLY A 72 -40.15 48.91 31.31
N SER A 73 -41.15 49.23 32.20
CA SER A 73 -42.32 50.04 31.83
C SER A 73 -42.18 51.53 32.12
N ASN A 74 -41.46 51.92 33.15
CA ASN A 74 -41.26 53.32 33.54
C ASN A 74 -40.17 53.50 34.57
N GLY A 75 -39.69 54.73 34.68
CA GLY A 75 -38.73 55.14 35.70
C GLY A 75 -38.51 56.63 35.68
N GLY A 76 -37.72 57.17 36.57
CA GLY A 76 -37.45 58.58 36.66
C GLY A 76 -36.31 58.94 37.58
N SER A 77 -35.76 60.12 37.39
CA SER A 77 -34.75 60.69 38.26
C SER A 77 -35.39 61.63 39.29
N VAL A 78 -34.81 61.67 40.45
CA VAL A 78 -35.13 62.66 41.46
C VAL A 78 -33.91 63.56 41.59
N GLU A 79 -34.02 64.81 41.15
CA GLU A 79 -33.01 65.85 41.35
C GLU A 79 -31.64 65.66 40.64
N ASP A 80 -31.66 65.19 39.39
CA ASP A 80 -30.43 65.10 38.59
C ASP A 80 -30.63 65.68 37.19
N SER A 81 -29.76 66.61 36.74
CA SER A 81 -29.80 67.23 35.44
C SER A 81 -29.18 66.38 34.32
N ASP A 82 -28.43 65.33 34.69
CA ASP A 82 -27.79 64.34 33.78
C ASP A 82 -28.28 62.96 34.21
N PHE A 83 -29.45 62.53 33.76
CA PHE A 83 -30.03 61.25 34.10
C PHE A 83 -29.76 60.21 33.06
N GLU A 84 -29.29 59.05 33.51
CA GLU A 84 -28.96 57.92 32.65
C GLU A 84 -29.93 56.77 32.93
N ILE A 85 -30.42 56.15 31.85
CA ILE A 85 -31.10 54.85 31.90
C ILE A 85 -30.17 53.80 31.37
N SER A 86 -29.99 52.72 32.13
CA SER A 86 -29.23 51.55 31.67
C SER A 86 -30.17 50.36 31.62
N PHE A 87 -30.08 49.58 30.55
CA PHE A 87 -30.87 48.35 30.38
C PHE A 87 -30.11 47.34 29.50
N ASP A 88 -30.47 46.07 29.60
CA ASP A 88 -29.98 45.01 28.74
C ASP A 88 -30.95 44.85 27.56
N PRO A 89 -30.57 45.18 26.32
CA PRO A 89 -31.45 45.05 25.17
C PRO A 89 -31.86 43.61 24.93
N VAL A 90 -33.15 43.35 24.73
CA VAL A 90 -33.68 42.00 24.51
C VAL A 90 -34.58 41.97 23.28
N ASN A 91 -34.27 41.10 22.33
CA ASN A 91 -35.12 40.77 21.20
C ASN A 91 -35.04 39.26 20.89
N ILE A 92 -35.87 38.44 21.43
CA ILE A 92 -35.93 36.99 21.20
C ILE A 92 -36.60 36.64 19.85
N GLY A 93 -37.00 37.63 19.08
CA GLY A 93 -37.65 37.44 17.77
C GLY A 93 -36.64 37.34 16.62
N LEU A 94 -37.16 37.24 15.39
CA LEU A 94 -36.39 37.15 14.17
C LEU A 94 -36.41 38.45 13.34
N SER A 95 -37.13 39.47 13.80
CA SER A 95 -37.28 40.77 13.18
C SER A 95 -37.08 41.85 14.21
N PRO A 96 -36.65 43.08 13.84
CA PRO A 96 -36.52 44.21 14.75
C PRO A 96 -37.80 44.48 15.53
N ILE A 97 -37.66 44.76 16.82
CA ILE A 97 -38.74 45.24 17.65
C ILE A 97 -38.48 46.69 18.05
N SER A 98 -39.50 47.52 18.02
CA SER A 98 -39.38 48.94 18.39
C SER A 98 -40.42 49.32 19.42
N THR A 99 -40.06 50.26 20.30
CA THR A 99 -40.97 50.85 21.25
C THR A 99 -40.79 52.34 21.33
N GLU A 100 -41.86 53.06 21.68
CA GLU A 100 -41.84 54.50 21.92
C GLU A 100 -41.63 54.79 23.40
N ILE A 101 -40.68 55.66 23.71
CA ILE A 101 -40.43 56.16 25.06
C ILE A 101 -40.87 57.60 25.13
N THR A 102 -41.74 57.87 26.09
CA THR A 102 -42.15 59.23 26.38
C THR A 102 -41.37 59.74 27.60
N VAL A 103 -40.68 60.86 27.46
CA VAL A 103 -39.97 61.51 28.55
C VAL A 103 -40.56 62.89 28.83
N THR A 104 -40.87 63.13 30.12
CA THR A 104 -41.45 64.37 30.64
C THR A 104 -40.43 65.08 31.52
N PRO A 105 -39.90 66.25 31.12
CA PRO A 105 -38.97 67.00 31.97
C PRO A 105 -39.70 67.86 32.99
N PHE A 106 -39.08 68.01 34.16
CA PHE A 106 -39.53 68.86 35.26
C PHE A 106 -38.35 69.70 35.73
N TYR A 107 -38.54 71.10 35.68
CA TYR A 107 -37.54 72.04 36.15
C TYR A 107 -37.94 72.56 37.53
N ALA A 108 -37.08 72.40 38.51
CA ALA A 108 -37.28 72.83 39.90
C ALA A 108 -36.29 73.96 40.25
N ASN A 109 -36.82 75.05 40.83
CA ASN A 109 -36.06 76.17 41.40
C ASN A 109 -36.73 76.55 42.75
N GLY A 110 -36.11 76.21 43.88
CA GLY A 110 -36.72 76.21 45.16
C GLY A 110 -37.94 75.30 45.20
N ASP A 111 -39.06 75.81 45.76
CA ASP A 111 -40.30 75.03 45.91
C ASP A 111 -41.20 75.03 44.69
N ILE A 112 -40.76 75.70 43.56
CA ILE A 112 -41.56 75.82 42.32
C ILE A 112 -41.02 74.84 41.28
N THR A 113 -41.91 73.99 40.78
CA THR A 113 -41.63 73.06 39.68
C THR A 113 -42.43 73.46 38.48
N CYS A 114 -41.73 73.64 37.31
CA CYS A 114 -42.29 73.86 36.00
C CYS A 114 -42.16 72.59 35.18
N SER A 115 -43.19 72.21 34.42
CA SER A 115 -43.17 71.09 33.47
C SER A 115 -43.40 71.63 32.06
N GLU A 116 -43.00 70.90 31.07
CA GLU A 116 -43.21 71.09 29.65
C GLU A 116 -43.91 69.91 29.02
N GLU A 117 -44.23 69.99 27.73
CA GLU A 117 -44.74 68.86 26.96
C GLU A 117 -43.69 67.77 26.85
N SER A 118 -44.14 66.52 26.95
CA SER A 118 -43.30 65.33 26.85
C SER A 118 -42.72 65.21 25.44
N GLN A 119 -41.49 64.75 25.34
CA GLN A 119 -40.91 64.32 24.08
C GLN A 119 -41.05 62.80 23.93
N ILE A 120 -41.15 62.37 22.65
CA ILE A 120 -41.23 60.94 22.28
C ILE A 120 -40.05 60.63 21.38
N PHE A 121 -39.35 59.54 21.68
CA PHE A 121 -38.32 58.97 20.81
C PHE A 121 -38.54 57.46 20.71
N THR A 122 -37.94 56.83 19.68
CA THR A 122 -38.08 55.42 19.41
C THR A 122 -36.78 54.70 19.70
N ILE A 123 -36.87 53.56 20.37
CA ILE A 123 -35.77 52.59 20.53
C ILE A 123 -36.12 51.37 19.70
N THR A 124 -35.16 50.91 18.90
CA THR A 124 -35.23 49.68 18.13
C THR A 124 -34.17 48.69 18.66
N VAL A 125 -34.58 47.47 18.92
CA VAL A 125 -33.64 46.36 19.21
C VAL A 125 -33.69 45.37 18.07
N ASN A 126 -32.57 45.29 17.37
CA ASN A 126 -32.36 44.38 16.25
C ASN A 126 -32.12 42.96 16.77
N PRO A 127 -32.54 41.92 16.05
CA PRO A 127 -32.27 40.53 16.45
C PRO A 127 -30.78 40.21 16.17
N THR A 128 -30.21 39.30 16.99
CA THR A 128 -28.97 38.61 16.60
C THR A 128 -29.32 37.43 15.68
N PRO A 129 -28.81 37.42 14.43
CA PRO A 129 -29.18 36.39 13.48
C PRO A 129 -28.47 35.07 13.77
N ASP A 130 -29.15 33.95 13.53
CA ASP A 130 -28.56 32.60 13.54
C ASP A 130 -28.45 32.09 12.11
N ILE A 131 -27.43 31.27 11.85
CA ILE A 131 -27.29 30.55 10.59
C ILE A 131 -28.15 29.28 10.63
N ILE A 132 -28.78 28.93 9.51
CA ILE A 132 -29.42 27.62 9.34
C ILE A 132 -28.30 26.57 9.18
N PRO A 133 -28.14 25.62 10.12
CA PRO A 133 -27.03 24.64 10.09
C PRO A 133 -27.09 23.74 8.86
N PHE A 134 -25.92 23.36 8.35
CA PHE A 134 -25.72 22.38 7.29
C PHE A 134 -24.52 21.49 7.62
N ASP A 135 -24.45 20.33 6.92
CA ASP A 135 -23.46 19.30 7.24
C ASP A 135 -22.06 19.65 6.71
N ASP A 136 -21.03 19.12 7.38
CA ASP A 136 -19.65 19.14 6.92
C ASP A 136 -19.51 18.33 5.63
N LEU A 137 -18.51 18.67 4.82
CA LEU A 137 -18.28 18.07 3.51
C LEU A 137 -16.99 17.26 3.50
N PHE A 138 -17.07 16.05 2.95
CA PHE A 138 -15.91 15.23 2.62
C PHE A 138 -15.73 15.20 1.10
N ILE A 139 -14.50 15.33 0.63
CA ILE A 139 -14.15 15.26 -0.79
C ILE A 139 -12.86 14.46 -0.98
N SER A 140 -12.65 13.89 -2.16
CA SER A 140 -11.36 13.32 -2.55
C SER A 140 -10.40 14.42 -3.01
N SER A 141 -9.10 14.22 -2.79
CA SER A 141 -8.06 15.11 -3.31
C SER A 141 -8.21 15.33 -4.82
N GLY A 142 -8.13 16.58 -5.26
CA GLY A 142 -8.34 16.98 -6.65
C GLY A 142 -9.80 17.22 -7.05
N SER A 143 -10.75 16.99 -6.14
CA SER A 143 -12.17 17.25 -6.38
C SER A 143 -12.55 18.69 -6.07
N SER A 144 -13.70 19.12 -6.61
CA SER A 144 -14.26 20.44 -6.33
C SER A 144 -15.34 20.34 -5.25
N THR A 145 -15.37 21.33 -4.34
CA THR A 145 -16.51 21.54 -3.46
C THR A 145 -17.70 22.06 -4.28
N ASN A 146 -18.91 21.90 -3.74
CA ASN A 146 -20.05 22.62 -4.27
C ASN A 146 -20.05 24.07 -3.75
N GLU A 147 -20.73 24.96 -4.47
CA GLU A 147 -21.09 26.27 -3.93
C GLU A 147 -22.08 26.08 -2.78
N VAL A 148 -21.87 26.76 -1.65
CA VAL A 148 -22.76 26.72 -0.48
C VAL A 148 -23.47 28.06 -0.37
N THR A 149 -24.81 28.04 -0.40
CA THR A 149 -25.64 29.21 -0.11
C THR A 149 -25.91 29.23 1.40
N LEU A 150 -25.56 30.35 2.05
CA LEU A 150 -25.77 30.60 3.46
C LEU A 150 -27.16 31.16 3.68
N GLU A 151 -27.88 30.64 4.64
CA GLU A 151 -29.26 31.04 4.95
C GLU A 151 -29.41 31.33 6.45
N SER A 152 -30.31 32.25 6.79
CA SER A 152 -30.69 32.59 8.14
C SER A 152 -32.22 32.62 8.28
N ASN A 153 -32.71 32.39 9.51
CA ASN A 153 -34.12 32.58 9.82
C ASN A 153 -34.50 34.07 9.96
N SER A 154 -33.51 34.96 10.19
CA SER A 154 -33.74 36.40 10.31
C SER A 154 -33.65 37.05 8.92
N GLU A 155 -34.59 37.95 8.60
CA GLU A 155 -34.55 38.75 7.38
C GLU A 155 -33.37 39.73 7.44
N ASN A 156 -32.93 40.25 6.30
CA ASN A 156 -31.81 41.20 6.17
C ASN A 156 -30.49 40.69 6.81
N THR A 157 -30.25 39.38 6.79
CA THR A 157 -28.99 38.79 7.27
C THR A 157 -27.99 38.72 6.11
N THR A 158 -26.81 39.25 6.34
CA THR A 158 -25.61 39.04 5.53
C THR A 158 -24.63 38.13 6.26
N PHE A 159 -23.59 37.66 5.57
CA PHE A 159 -22.65 36.70 6.16
C PHE A 159 -21.21 37.14 5.87
N SER A 160 -20.41 37.21 6.91
CA SER A 160 -18.96 37.23 6.77
C SER A 160 -18.39 35.84 7.05
N TRP A 161 -17.29 35.45 6.38
CA TRP A 161 -16.64 34.22 6.68
C TRP A 161 -15.13 34.27 6.42
N VAL A 162 -14.39 33.43 7.14
CA VAL A 162 -12.94 33.22 6.97
C VAL A 162 -12.70 31.73 6.84
N ALA A 163 -11.90 31.34 5.84
CA ALA A 163 -11.47 29.97 5.61
C ALA A 163 -9.99 29.80 5.98
N VAL A 164 -9.69 28.79 6.77
CA VAL A 164 -8.33 28.41 7.18
C VAL A 164 -8.08 26.96 6.76
N ALA A 165 -7.10 26.75 5.90
CA ALA A 165 -6.67 25.43 5.48
C ALA A 165 -5.51 24.92 6.34
N GLU A 166 -5.51 23.63 6.66
CA GLU A 166 -4.34 22.97 7.23
C GLU A 166 -3.16 22.96 6.23
N SER A 167 -1.95 22.90 6.77
CA SER A 167 -0.74 22.86 5.95
C SER A 167 -0.69 21.58 5.12
N GLY A 168 -0.62 21.73 3.80
CA GLY A 168 -0.64 20.61 2.85
C GLY A 168 -1.85 20.63 1.92
N ILE A 169 -2.85 21.48 2.18
CA ILE A 169 -3.96 21.71 1.25
C ILE A 169 -3.54 22.73 0.19
N ILE A 170 -3.86 22.42 -1.05
CA ILE A 170 -3.61 23.26 -2.24
C ILE A 170 -4.94 23.57 -2.90
N GLY A 171 -5.05 24.78 -3.48
CA GLY A 171 -6.20 25.16 -4.31
C GLY A 171 -7.23 26.03 -3.60
N LEU A 172 -7.11 26.30 -2.29
CA LEU A 172 -7.95 27.28 -1.61
C LEU A 172 -7.59 28.69 -2.10
N VAL A 173 -8.49 29.33 -2.82
CA VAL A 173 -8.31 30.67 -3.41
C VAL A 173 -9.06 31.71 -2.61
N ASN A 174 -10.32 31.46 -2.28
CA ASN A 174 -11.16 32.35 -1.51
C ASN A 174 -11.01 32.05 -0.02
N THR A 175 -10.32 32.93 0.70
CA THR A 175 -10.03 32.73 2.13
C THR A 175 -10.91 33.58 3.05
N SER A 176 -11.69 34.50 2.52
CA SER A 176 -12.62 35.31 3.32
C SER A 176 -13.66 36.01 2.45
N SER A 177 -14.77 36.35 3.08
CA SER A 177 -15.80 37.29 2.57
C SER A 177 -16.04 38.35 3.63
N ASN A 178 -16.41 39.54 3.21
CA ASN A 178 -16.64 40.70 4.08
C ASN A 178 -18.11 41.10 4.17
N GLY A 179 -19.03 40.15 4.20
CA GLY A 179 -20.45 40.38 4.45
C GLY A 179 -21.29 40.85 3.26
N THR A 180 -20.75 40.76 2.02
CA THR A 180 -21.48 41.21 0.82
C THR A 180 -22.15 40.08 0.04
N THR A 181 -21.91 38.83 0.38
CA THR A 181 -22.47 37.68 -0.31
C THR A 181 -22.88 36.60 0.68
N ASN A 182 -23.98 35.94 0.38
CA ASN A 182 -24.44 34.74 1.12
C ASN A 182 -23.90 33.42 0.50
N ILE A 183 -22.73 33.45 -0.10
CA ILE A 183 -22.18 32.32 -0.87
C ILE A 183 -20.77 32.05 -0.40
N ILE A 184 -20.48 30.75 -0.13
CA ILE A 184 -19.13 30.21 -0.14
C ILE A 184 -18.89 29.61 -1.53
N PRO A 185 -17.95 30.15 -2.31
CA PRO A 185 -17.74 29.68 -3.68
C PRO A 185 -17.14 28.27 -3.71
N SER A 186 -17.39 27.57 -4.82
CA SER A 186 -16.77 26.27 -5.10
C SER A 186 -15.25 26.42 -5.26
N GLU A 187 -14.51 25.51 -4.64
CA GLU A 187 -13.05 25.43 -4.70
C GLU A 187 -12.61 24.03 -5.14
N THR A 188 -11.52 23.93 -5.93
CA THR A 188 -10.89 22.63 -6.24
C THR A 188 -9.73 22.43 -5.29
N LEU A 189 -9.87 21.49 -4.35
CA LEU A 189 -8.91 21.27 -3.28
C LEU A 189 -8.14 19.98 -3.50
N SER A 190 -6.83 20.05 -3.30
CA SER A 190 -5.93 18.90 -3.41
C SER A 190 -5.01 18.82 -2.20
N LEU A 191 -4.52 17.63 -1.91
CA LEU A 191 -3.45 17.44 -0.96
C LEU A 191 -2.09 17.49 -1.67
N ALA A 192 -1.09 18.05 -1.00
CA ALA A 192 0.28 18.04 -1.48
C ALA A 192 0.84 16.61 -1.53
N GLU A 193 1.84 16.39 -2.37
CA GLU A 193 2.52 15.09 -2.48
C GLU A 193 3.06 14.63 -1.12
N GLY A 194 2.87 13.35 -0.80
CA GLY A 194 3.32 12.72 0.44
C GLY A 194 2.35 12.87 1.63
N ILE A 195 1.23 13.55 1.46
CA ILE A 195 0.18 13.60 2.48
C ILE A 195 -0.64 12.30 2.44
N SER A 196 -0.63 11.56 3.54
CA SER A 196 -1.30 10.26 3.68
C SER A 196 -2.46 10.25 4.68
N ALA A 197 -2.88 11.43 5.17
CA ALA A 197 -4.01 11.59 6.06
C ALA A 197 -4.96 12.68 5.55
N PRO A 198 -6.26 12.63 5.87
CA PRO A 198 -7.18 13.71 5.58
C PRO A 198 -6.75 15.01 6.24
N LEU A 199 -6.97 16.13 5.57
CA LEU A 199 -6.74 17.48 6.09
C LEU A 199 -7.99 18.34 5.92
N ASP A 200 -8.15 19.34 6.79
CA ASP A 200 -9.35 20.15 6.89
C ASP A 200 -9.15 21.59 6.40
N VAL A 201 -10.17 22.09 5.72
CA VAL A 201 -10.41 23.54 5.54
C VAL A 201 -11.57 23.91 6.46
N VAL A 202 -11.31 24.78 7.43
CA VAL A 202 -12.31 25.22 8.40
C VAL A 202 -12.79 26.61 8.01
N TYR A 203 -14.08 26.73 7.75
CA TYR A 203 -14.77 28.00 7.54
C TYR A 203 -15.42 28.43 8.85
N THR A 204 -15.10 29.63 9.33
CA THR A 204 -15.81 30.31 10.41
C THR A 204 -16.72 31.35 9.80
N ILE A 205 -18.04 31.18 9.96
CA ILE A 205 -19.08 31.99 9.30
C ILE A 205 -19.82 32.77 10.39
N THR A 206 -19.87 34.10 10.26
CA THR A 206 -20.58 34.96 11.19
C THR A 206 -21.77 35.59 10.46
N PRO A 207 -23.01 35.27 10.86
CA PRO A 207 -24.19 35.96 10.33
C PRO A 207 -24.29 37.37 10.93
N ILE A 208 -24.68 38.35 10.13
CA ILE A 208 -24.76 39.76 10.51
C ILE A 208 -26.13 40.30 10.08
N TYR A 209 -26.89 40.82 11.02
CA TYR A 209 -28.11 41.57 10.69
C TYR A 209 -27.69 42.93 10.14
N ASP A 210 -28.10 43.25 8.89
CA ASP A 210 -27.80 44.51 8.20
C ASP A 210 -28.85 45.57 8.56
N GLY A 211 -28.58 46.37 9.63
CA GLY A 211 -29.37 47.48 10.12
C GLY A 211 -28.62 48.82 10.05
N ASN A 212 -29.05 49.83 10.81
CA ASN A 212 -28.20 51.02 11.04
C ASN A 212 -27.07 50.69 12.04
N GLU A 213 -27.31 49.72 12.93
CA GLU A 213 -26.33 49.05 13.76
C GLU A 213 -26.24 47.58 13.28
N ASP A 214 -25.04 47.12 12.89
CA ASP A 214 -24.79 45.74 12.47
C ASP A 214 -24.72 44.83 13.69
N CYS A 215 -25.64 43.83 13.78
CA CYS A 215 -25.69 42.88 14.88
C CYS A 215 -25.10 41.55 14.47
N GLU A 216 -23.96 41.18 15.08
CA GLU A 216 -23.28 39.90 14.84
C GLU A 216 -23.94 38.77 15.61
N GLY A 217 -24.28 37.70 14.91
CA GLY A 217 -24.75 36.45 15.52
C GLY A 217 -23.61 35.54 15.94
N THR A 218 -23.99 34.38 16.50
CA THR A 218 -23.00 33.38 16.94
C THR A 218 -22.27 32.78 15.74
N PRO A 219 -20.91 32.77 15.72
CA PRO A 219 -20.16 32.16 14.63
C PRO A 219 -20.46 30.66 14.51
N TYR A 220 -20.66 30.21 13.26
CA TYR A 220 -20.87 28.81 12.88
C TYR A 220 -19.62 28.27 12.18
N THR A 221 -19.26 27.02 12.49
CA THR A 221 -18.13 26.34 11.88
C THR A 221 -18.60 25.31 10.86
N TYR A 222 -18.05 25.40 9.65
CA TYR A 222 -18.23 24.45 8.55
C TYR A 222 -16.88 23.88 8.14
N THR A 223 -16.76 22.56 8.07
CA THR A 223 -15.51 21.87 7.74
C THR A 223 -15.60 21.17 6.40
N VAL A 224 -14.58 21.36 5.58
CA VAL A 224 -14.35 20.60 4.35
C VAL A 224 -13.12 19.70 4.57
N THR A 225 -13.34 18.39 4.69
CA THR A 225 -12.27 17.40 4.82
C THR A 225 -11.85 16.90 3.44
N VAL A 226 -10.58 17.04 3.10
CA VAL A 226 -9.98 16.57 1.85
C VAL A 226 -9.30 15.23 2.10
N ASN A 227 -9.85 14.17 1.53
CA ASN A 227 -9.34 12.81 1.65
C ASN A 227 -8.13 12.58 0.72
N PRO A 228 -7.08 11.89 1.18
CA PRO A 228 -5.94 11.55 0.34
C PRO A 228 -6.29 10.47 -0.70
N THR A 229 -5.49 10.39 -1.76
CA THR A 229 -5.42 9.20 -2.60
C THR A 229 -4.59 8.13 -1.88
N THR A 230 -5.02 6.88 -1.95
CA THR A 230 -4.32 5.77 -1.32
C THR A 230 -3.44 5.03 -2.31
N GLY A 231 -2.47 4.26 -1.83
CA GLY A 231 -1.66 3.35 -2.62
C GLY A 231 -1.43 2.05 -1.85
N VAL A 232 -1.03 1.00 -2.55
CA VAL A 232 -0.62 -0.28 -1.95
C VAL A 232 0.86 -0.18 -1.62
N SER A 233 1.26 -0.66 -0.43
CA SER A 233 2.68 -0.83 -0.08
C SER A 233 3.35 -1.80 -1.06
N PHE A 234 4.60 -1.53 -1.43
CA PHE A 234 5.35 -2.34 -2.39
C PHE A 234 5.37 -3.82 -1.98
N ILE A 235 5.20 -4.70 -2.95
CA ILE A 235 5.27 -6.16 -2.83
C ILE A 235 6.25 -6.63 -3.90
N ASP A 236 7.25 -7.42 -3.50
CA ASP A 236 8.21 -8.04 -4.41
C ASP A 236 7.54 -9.14 -5.25
N ASP A 237 8.07 -9.39 -6.44
CA ASP A 237 7.70 -10.56 -7.23
C ASP A 237 8.03 -11.85 -6.46
N ILE A 238 7.18 -12.87 -6.60
CA ILE A 238 7.28 -14.14 -5.90
C ILE A 238 7.68 -15.22 -6.90
N VAL A 239 8.74 -15.98 -6.59
CA VAL A 239 9.15 -17.13 -7.38
C VAL A 239 9.22 -18.35 -6.46
N VAL A 240 8.56 -19.44 -6.85
CA VAL A 240 8.48 -20.67 -6.07
C VAL A 240 8.55 -21.91 -6.95
N CYS A 241 8.76 -23.07 -6.36
CA CYS A 241 8.70 -24.34 -7.07
C CYS A 241 7.27 -24.90 -7.12
N ASN A 242 7.01 -25.72 -8.11
CA ASN A 242 5.81 -26.56 -8.15
C ASN A 242 5.68 -27.38 -6.86
N GLY A 243 4.49 -27.29 -6.23
CA GLY A 243 4.17 -27.95 -4.97
C GLY A 243 4.49 -27.14 -3.72
N ASP A 244 5.17 -26.00 -3.82
CA ASP A 244 5.42 -25.12 -2.68
C ASP A 244 4.15 -24.45 -2.18
N PHE A 245 4.10 -24.18 -0.88
CA PHE A 245 2.97 -23.46 -0.28
C PHE A 245 3.29 -21.95 -0.21
N ILE A 246 2.48 -21.14 -0.90
CA ILE A 246 2.50 -19.69 -0.82
C ILE A 246 1.61 -19.26 0.36
N ASN A 247 2.19 -18.52 1.31
CA ASN A 247 1.44 -18.00 2.45
C ASN A 247 0.45 -16.91 2.01
N ASN A 248 -0.46 -16.52 2.92
CA ASN A 248 -1.34 -15.38 2.68
C ASN A 248 -0.54 -14.15 2.25
N ILE A 249 -0.99 -13.49 1.18
CA ILE A 249 -0.45 -12.21 0.72
C ILE A 249 -1.37 -11.11 1.23
N GLU A 250 -0.90 -10.34 2.21
CA GLU A 250 -1.62 -9.25 2.82
C GLU A 250 -1.27 -7.93 2.15
N PHE A 251 -2.29 -7.12 1.87
CA PHE A 251 -2.12 -5.79 1.31
C PHE A 251 -2.17 -4.76 2.42
N THR A 252 -1.26 -3.78 2.36
CA THR A 252 -1.18 -2.69 3.33
C THR A 252 -1.05 -1.35 2.63
N SER A 253 -1.47 -0.29 3.32
CA SER A 253 -1.32 1.09 2.89
C SER A 253 -0.75 1.94 4.02
N THR A 254 -0.08 3.03 3.67
CA THR A 254 0.36 4.05 4.63
C THR A 254 -0.69 5.12 4.89
N THR A 255 -1.82 5.08 4.16
CA THR A 255 -2.93 6.03 4.31
C THR A 255 -3.63 5.85 5.65
N GLN A 256 -3.93 6.95 6.34
CA GLN A 256 -4.51 6.99 7.68
C GLN A 256 -5.80 7.82 7.70
N GLY A 257 -6.56 7.71 8.79
CA GLY A 257 -7.75 8.55 9.04
C GLY A 257 -9.03 8.08 8.37
N GLY A 258 -9.02 6.87 7.76
CA GLY A 258 -10.17 6.23 7.14
C GLY A 258 -9.95 4.73 7.01
N GLU A 259 -10.75 4.06 6.21
CA GLU A 259 -10.66 2.64 5.88
C GLU A 259 -10.09 2.46 4.47
N THR A 260 -9.08 1.58 4.30
CA THR A 260 -8.59 1.17 2.99
C THR A 260 -8.97 -0.27 2.73
N THR A 261 -9.68 -0.51 1.64
CA THR A 261 -10.02 -1.83 1.12
C THR A 261 -9.24 -2.11 -0.16
N TYR A 262 -9.10 -3.37 -0.52
CA TYR A 262 -8.32 -3.81 -1.67
C TYR A 262 -9.16 -4.74 -2.53
N GLU A 263 -9.12 -4.51 -3.83
CA GLU A 263 -9.59 -5.45 -4.84
C GLU A 263 -8.40 -5.87 -5.69
N TRP A 264 -8.34 -7.14 -6.09
CA TRP A 264 -7.25 -7.64 -6.91
C TRP A 264 -7.76 -8.48 -8.06
N VAL A 265 -7.01 -8.47 -9.15
CA VAL A 265 -7.28 -9.25 -10.36
C VAL A 265 -6.02 -10.01 -10.73
N ALA A 266 -6.16 -11.31 -10.97
CA ALA A 266 -5.11 -12.17 -11.47
C ALA A 266 -5.28 -12.37 -12.99
N THR A 267 -4.18 -12.25 -13.73
CA THR A 267 -4.15 -12.46 -15.19
C THR A 267 -2.91 -13.24 -15.59
N GLY A 268 -3.03 -14.26 -16.42
CA GLY A 268 -1.92 -15.09 -16.87
C GLY A 268 -2.24 -16.58 -16.76
N ASP A 269 -1.24 -17.37 -16.34
CA ASP A 269 -1.34 -18.80 -16.25
C ASP A 269 -2.08 -19.26 -14.98
N ASP A 270 -2.69 -20.45 -15.03
CA ASP A 270 -3.25 -21.11 -13.85
C ASP A 270 -2.11 -21.74 -13.04
N ILE A 271 -1.91 -21.23 -11.84
CA ILE A 271 -0.86 -21.66 -10.91
C ILE A 271 -1.43 -22.32 -9.64
N GLY A 272 -2.70 -22.74 -9.67
CA GLY A 272 -3.39 -23.31 -8.51
C GLY A 272 -4.00 -22.26 -7.57
N LEU A 273 -4.08 -21.01 -7.99
CA LEU A 273 -4.79 -19.96 -7.25
C LEU A 273 -6.30 -20.23 -7.33
N ASP A 274 -6.88 -20.71 -6.21
CA ASP A 274 -8.24 -21.26 -6.10
C ASP A 274 -9.37 -20.21 -6.26
N GLN A 275 -9.05 -19.02 -6.78
CA GLN A 275 -10.00 -17.93 -6.95
C GLN A 275 -10.11 -17.56 -8.43
N THR A 276 -11.35 -17.48 -8.90
CA THR A 276 -11.66 -16.92 -10.21
C THR A 276 -11.04 -15.51 -10.29
N ASP A 277 -10.08 -15.32 -11.11
CA ASP A 277 -9.40 -14.11 -11.63
C ASP A 277 -9.53 -12.79 -10.85
N ASP A 278 -10.36 -12.70 -9.79
CA ASP A 278 -10.58 -11.52 -8.95
C ASP A 278 -10.90 -11.87 -7.49
N GLY A 279 -10.59 -10.96 -6.58
CA GLY A 279 -10.87 -11.10 -5.16
C GLY A 279 -10.83 -9.79 -4.40
N SER A 280 -11.24 -9.85 -3.14
CA SER A 280 -11.20 -8.71 -2.22
C SER A 280 -10.44 -9.05 -0.94
N GLY A 281 -9.73 -8.05 -0.42
CA GLY A 281 -8.87 -8.24 0.75
C GLY A 281 -7.59 -8.98 0.40
N LEU A 282 -7.10 -9.81 1.32
CA LEU A 282 -5.88 -10.61 1.14
C LEU A 282 -6.06 -11.74 0.11
N ILE A 283 -4.97 -12.18 -0.50
CA ILE A 283 -4.92 -13.45 -1.22
C ILE A 283 -4.65 -14.55 -0.20
N SER A 284 -5.57 -15.52 -0.08
CA SER A 284 -5.42 -16.66 0.83
C SER A 284 -4.28 -17.56 0.37
N GLY A 285 -3.54 -18.14 1.31
CA GLY A 285 -2.45 -19.06 0.99
C GLY A 285 -2.94 -20.28 0.20
N PHE A 286 -2.14 -20.72 -0.76
CA PHE A 286 -2.44 -21.83 -1.65
C PHE A 286 -1.17 -22.62 -1.99
N THR A 287 -1.33 -23.83 -2.52
CA THR A 287 -0.21 -24.61 -3.03
C THR A 287 -0.01 -24.30 -4.50
N ALA A 288 1.19 -23.88 -4.87
CA ALA A 288 1.57 -23.60 -6.23
C ALA A 288 1.54 -24.85 -7.10
N ASP A 289 0.91 -24.79 -8.26
CA ASP A 289 0.78 -25.90 -9.21
C ASP A 289 1.36 -25.52 -10.57
N ASN A 290 2.31 -26.36 -11.04
CA ASN A 290 2.86 -26.26 -12.38
C ASN A 290 3.18 -27.66 -12.91
N ILE A 291 2.26 -28.24 -13.64
CA ILE A 291 2.44 -29.54 -14.31
C ILE A 291 3.08 -29.42 -15.70
N SER A 292 3.42 -28.20 -16.12
CA SER A 292 4.09 -27.94 -17.40
C SER A 292 5.62 -28.15 -17.27
N LEU A 293 6.32 -27.98 -18.38
CA LEU A 293 7.79 -28.08 -18.43
C LEU A 293 8.48 -26.70 -18.41
N GLU A 294 7.71 -25.64 -18.41
CA GLU A 294 8.18 -24.24 -18.41
C GLU A 294 7.60 -23.48 -17.21
N PRO A 295 8.21 -22.37 -16.77
CA PRO A 295 7.63 -21.53 -15.72
C PRO A 295 6.25 -21.01 -16.10
N LEU A 296 5.30 -21.07 -15.16
CA LEU A 296 3.99 -20.44 -15.27
C LEU A 296 4.02 -19.11 -14.53
N VAL A 297 3.44 -18.06 -15.14
CA VAL A 297 3.45 -16.71 -14.58
C VAL A 297 2.05 -16.13 -14.52
N VAL A 298 1.66 -15.67 -13.33
CA VAL A 298 0.46 -14.87 -13.13
C VAL A 298 0.83 -13.46 -12.69
N SER A 299 0.16 -12.47 -13.24
CA SER A 299 0.28 -11.06 -12.85
C SER A 299 -0.90 -10.67 -11.98
N ILE A 300 -0.63 -10.18 -10.78
CA ILE A 300 -1.63 -9.71 -9.81
C ILE A 300 -1.65 -8.20 -9.83
N THR A 301 -2.80 -7.60 -10.15
CA THR A 301 -3.01 -6.15 -10.05
C THR A 301 -3.93 -5.87 -8.87
N VAL A 302 -3.46 -5.09 -7.91
CA VAL A 302 -4.20 -4.73 -6.68
C VAL A 302 -4.60 -3.27 -6.74
N THR A 303 -5.89 -2.99 -6.62
CA THR A 303 -6.46 -1.63 -6.60
C THR A 303 -6.95 -1.30 -5.20
N PRO A 304 -6.37 -0.29 -4.52
CA PRO A 304 -6.81 0.13 -3.20
C PRO A 304 -7.93 1.15 -3.31
N THR A 305 -8.90 1.12 -2.39
CA THR A 305 -9.94 2.14 -2.25
C THR A 305 -9.94 2.67 -0.83
N PHE A 306 -9.73 3.98 -0.69
CA PHE A 306 -9.81 4.69 0.60
C PHE A 306 -11.20 5.28 0.79
N THR A 307 -11.78 5.08 1.99
CA THR A 307 -13.10 5.61 2.37
C THR A 307 -13.01 6.36 3.69
N ASN A 308 -13.49 7.61 3.70
CA ASN A 308 -13.65 8.44 4.88
C ASN A 308 -14.84 9.40 4.71
N GLY A 309 -15.65 9.56 5.77
CA GLY A 309 -16.86 10.41 5.73
C GLY A 309 -17.89 9.99 4.68
N GLY A 310 -17.92 8.72 4.29
CA GLY A 310 -18.80 8.18 3.25
C GLY A 310 -18.36 8.49 1.81
N VAL A 311 -17.20 9.12 1.63
CA VAL A 311 -16.59 9.38 0.31
C VAL A 311 -15.49 8.38 0.07
N SER A 312 -15.60 7.64 -1.03
CA SER A 312 -14.61 6.65 -1.49
C SER A 312 -13.81 7.19 -2.67
N SER A 313 -12.52 6.91 -2.68
CA SER A 313 -11.64 7.19 -3.81
C SER A 313 -10.71 6.01 -4.10
N GLU A 314 -10.64 5.60 -5.36
CA GLU A 314 -9.67 4.61 -5.81
C GLU A 314 -8.28 5.26 -5.84
N GLY A 315 -7.28 4.47 -5.43
CA GLY A 315 -5.89 4.84 -5.50
C GLY A 315 -5.16 4.20 -6.67
N ASP A 316 -3.86 4.47 -6.77
CA ASP A 316 -3.03 3.90 -7.81
C ASP A 316 -2.86 2.39 -7.62
N PRO A 317 -3.10 1.56 -8.65
CA PRO A 317 -2.94 0.12 -8.56
C PRO A 317 -1.45 -0.26 -8.49
N LEU A 318 -1.16 -1.33 -7.75
CA LEU A 318 0.13 -2.02 -7.73
C LEU A 318 0.02 -3.33 -8.51
N THR A 319 1.04 -3.63 -9.32
CA THR A 319 1.15 -4.92 -10.02
C THR A 319 2.43 -5.63 -9.57
N PHE A 320 2.33 -6.92 -9.26
CA PHE A 320 3.44 -7.83 -9.00
C PHE A 320 3.17 -9.19 -9.66
N THR A 321 4.18 -10.04 -9.78
CA THR A 321 4.06 -11.35 -10.41
C THR A 321 4.29 -12.50 -9.43
N ILE A 322 3.64 -13.62 -9.71
CA ILE A 322 3.94 -14.91 -9.07
C ILE A 322 4.36 -15.86 -10.18
N THR A 323 5.60 -16.37 -10.09
CA THR A 323 6.17 -17.34 -11.00
C THR A 323 6.27 -18.69 -10.31
N VAL A 324 5.71 -19.73 -10.92
CA VAL A 324 5.83 -21.11 -10.43
C VAL A 324 6.73 -21.89 -11.37
N ASN A 325 7.91 -22.24 -10.91
CA ASN A 325 8.88 -23.04 -11.63
C ASN A 325 8.41 -24.50 -11.75
N PRO A 326 8.67 -25.16 -12.88
CA PRO A 326 8.32 -26.58 -13.05
C PRO A 326 9.16 -27.48 -12.12
N THR A 327 8.68 -28.69 -11.89
CA THR A 327 9.51 -29.74 -11.29
C THR A 327 10.66 -30.07 -12.25
N ALA A 328 11.89 -30.10 -11.74
CA ALA A 328 13.05 -30.49 -12.55
C ALA A 328 12.90 -31.92 -13.07
N GLN A 329 13.36 -32.13 -14.28
CA GLN A 329 13.36 -33.45 -14.92
C GLN A 329 14.72 -33.78 -15.52
N VAL A 330 15.06 -35.09 -15.53
CA VAL A 330 16.14 -35.65 -16.33
C VAL A 330 15.52 -36.70 -17.25
N ASP A 331 15.92 -36.69 -18.53
CA ASP A 331 15.46 -37.68 -19.48
C ASP A 331 16.06 -39.04 -19.12
N LEU A 332 15.35 -40.14 -19.46
CA LEU A 332 15.79 -41.50 -19.18
C LEU A 332 17.20 -41.77 -19.72
N VAL A 333 18.04 -42.37 -18.90
CA VAL A 333 19.41 -42.74 -19.24
C VAL A 333 19.47 -44.27 -19.39
N ASP A 334 19.96 -44.73 -20.55
CA ASP A 334 20.20 -46.14 -20.78
C ASP A 334 21.40 -46.63 -19.97
N SER A 335 21.34 -47.87 -19.50
CA SER A 335 22.48 -48.53 -18.86
C SER A 335 23.65 -48.70 -19.83
N LEU A 336 24.89 -48.61 -19.33
CA LEU A 336 26.11 -48.76 -20.09
C LEU A 336 26.84 -50.00 -19.71
N ASP A 337 27.32 -50.72 -20.70
CA ASP A 337 28.28 -51.80 -20.57
C ASP A 337 29.61 -51.36 -21.17
N LEU A 338 30.71 -51.48 -20.41
CA LEU A 338 32.02 -50.93 -20.76
C LEU A 338 33.11 -51.95 -20.44
N CYS A 339 34.25 -51.87 -21.16
CA CYS A 339 35.45 -52.62 -20.82
C CYS A 339 36.30 -51.86 -19.79
N ASN A 340 37.10 -52.60 -19.02
CA ASN A 340 38.14 -52.02 -18.18
C ASN A 340 39.07 -51.11 -18.99
N GLY A 341 39.19 -49.84 -18.55
CA GLY A 341 39.99 -48.79 -19.20
C GLY A 341 39.22 -47.93 -20.17
N ASP A 342 37.96 -48.22 -20.47
CA ASP A 342 37.10 -47.34 -21.27
C ASP A 342 36.73 -46.04 -20.51
N THR A 343 36.09 -45.16 -21.22
CA THR A 343 35.55 -43.92 -20.63
C THR A 343 34.04 -43.98 -20.65
N ALA A 344 33.41 -43.89 -19.46
CA ALA A 344 31.98 -43.71 -19.36
C ALA A 344 31.61 -42.28 -19.77
N VAL A 345 30.78 -42.15 -20.79
CA VAL A 345 30.28 -40.88 -21.28
C VAL A 345 28.74 -40.90 -21.18
N VAL A 346 28.20 -40.07 -20.30
CA VAL A 346 26.75 -39.92 -20.13
C VAL A 346 26.43 -38.40 -20.14
N ASP A 347 25.71 -37.97 -21.16
CA ASP A 347 25.19 -36.61 -21.28
C ASP A 347 23.75 -36.59 -20.74
N PHE A 348 23.55 -35.94 -19.59
CA PHE A 348 22.21 -35.76 -19.05
C PHE A 348 21.48 -34.66 -19.82
N THR A 349 20.23 -34.92 -20.15
CA THR A 349 19.32 -34.03 -20.87
C THR A 349 18.02 -33.83 -20.12
N THR A 350 17.29 -32.80 -20.46
CA THR A 350 15.99 -32.49 -19.85
C THR A 350 15.02 -31.98 -20.90
N SER A 351 13.73 -32.23 -20.66
CA SER A 351 12.62 -31.62 -21.39
C SER A 351 12.18 -30.30 -20.78
N ASN A 352 12.68 -29.90 -19.60
CA ASN A 352 12.36 -28.59 -19.02
C ASN A 352 12.87 -27.47 -19.93
N GLY A 353 12.03 -26.44 -20.13
CA GLY A 353 12.29 -25.22 -20.87
C GLY A 353 12.18 -23.96 -20.02
N GLY A 354 12.26 -22.81 -20.66
CA GLY A 354 12.13 -21.50 -20.06
C GLY A 354 13.24 -20.54 -20.49
N VAL A 355 12.93 -19.26 -20.52
CA VAL A 355 13.92 -18.22 -20.85
C VAL A 355 14.78 -17.98 -19.62
N ASP A 356 16.11 -17.94 -19.81
CA ASP A 356 17.11 -17.71 -18.74
C ASP A 356 17.13 -18.77 -17.61
N SER A 357 16.44 -19.91 -17.79
CA SER A 357 16.48 -21.04 -16.86
C SER A 357 17.60 -22.02 -17.20
N VAL A 358 18.06 -22.75 -16.18
CA VAL A 358 19.12 -23.76 -16.32
C VAL A 358 18.74 -25.00 -15.51
N THR A 359 18.85 -26.20 -16.13
CA THR A 359 18.81 -27.46 -15.40
C THR A 359 20.22 -27.98 -15.19
N THR A 360 20.58 -28.26 -13.96
CA THR A 360 21.84 -28.88 -13.55
C THR A 360 21.59 -30.27 -12.99
N TYR A 361 22.61 -31.11 -12.97
CA TYR A 361 22.52 -32.50 -12.54
C TYR A 361 23.59 -32.77 -11.48
N SER A 362 23.22 -33.51 -10.45
CA SER A 362 24.14 -34.16 -9.53
C SER A 362 23.94 -35.66 -9.60
N TRP A 363 25.01 -36.41 -9.56
CA TRP A 363 24.92 -37.86 -9.58
C TRP A 363 25.77 -38.48 -8.46
N GLU A 364 25.35 -39.65 -8.01
CA GLU A 364 26.08 -40.46 -7.02
C GLU A 364 25.92 -41.95 -7.30
N ILE A 365 26.93 -42.73 -6.92
CA ILE A 365 26.84 -44.19 -6.88
C ILE A 365 26.09 -44.57 -5.59
N THR A 366 24.89 -45.11 -5.76
CA THR A 366 24.01 -45.50 -4.62
C THR A 366 24.09 -46.95 -4.26
N ASP A 367 24.55 -47.80 -5.18
CA ASP A 367 24.80 -49.22 -4.93
C ASP A 367 25.96 -49.71 -5.79
N GLY A 368 26.70 -50.73 -5.32
CA GLY A 368 27.87 -51.30 -5.97
C GLY A 368 29.17 -50.59 -5.60
N ASP A 369 30.24 -50.99 -6.29
CA ASP A 369 31.59 -50.49 -6.04
C ASP A 369 31.92 -49.23 -6.86
N SER A 370 32.97 -48.51 -6.45
CA SER A 370 33.50 -47.42 -7.27
C SER A 370 34.16 -47.97 -8.53
N ILE A 371 33.57 -47.65 -9.66
CA ILE A 371 34.06 -48.11 -10.99
C ILE A 371 34.92 -47.03 -11.67
N PHE A 372 35.01 -45.83 -11.13
CA PHE A 372 35.76 -44.72 -11.75
C PHE A 372 37.22 -44.65 -11.29
N VAL A 373 38.12 -44.36 -12.19
CA VAL A 373 39.54 -44.15 -11.87
C VAL A 373 39.66 -42.97 -10.89
N GLY A 374 40.33 -43.23 -9.74
CA GLY A 374 40.46 -42.21 -8.69
C GLY A 374 39.38 -42.33 -7.60
N GLY A 375 38.39 -43.23 -7.75
CA GLY A 375 37.40 -43.56 -6.71
C GLY A 375 36.31 -42.51 -6.55
N ALA A 376 35.92 -41.78 -7.59
CA ALA A 376 34.80 -40.85 -7.56
C ALA A 376 33.49 -41.62 -7.25
N LEU A 377 32.74 -41.17 -6.24
CA LEU A 377 31.45 -41.75 -5.86
C LEU A 377 30.28 -40.81 -6.18
N SER A 378 30.55 -39.52 -6.45
CA SER A 378 29.56 -38.50 -6.84
C SER A 378 30.25 -37.32 -7.53
N ASP A 379 29.52 -36.61 -8.39
CA ASP A 379 29.94 -35.33 -8.98
C ASP A 379 28.71 -34.54 -9.51
N VAL A 380 28.97 -33.41 -10.13
CA VAL A 380 27.97 -32.55 -10.80
C VAL A 380 28.21 -32.51 -12.29
N GLY A 381 27.12 -32.35 -13.06
CA GLY A 381 27.18 -32.33 -14.53
C GLY A 381 27.23 -33.73 -15.13
N ASN A 382 27.63 -33.80 -16.42
CA ASN A 382 27.70 -35.04 -17.18
C ASN A 382 28.79 -35.96 -16.67
N ILE A 383 28.66 -37.26 -16.90
CA ILE A 383 29.72 -38.23 -16.62
C ILE A 383 30.65 -38.31 -17.84
N ASN A 384 31.92 -38.07 -17.64
CA ASN A 384 32.98 -38.30 -18.61
C ASN A 384 34.25 -38.72 -17.87
N LEU A 385 34.21 -39.95 -17.34
CA LEU A 385 35.23 -40.49 -16.46
C LEU A 385 35.73 -41.82 -16.95
N PRO A 386 37.06 -42.11 -16.91
CA PRO A 386 37.59 -43.42 -17.21
C PRO A 386 37.17 -44.42 -16.13
N VAL A 387 36.80 -45.65 -16.57
CA VAL A 387 36.39 -46.72 -15.69
C VAL A 387 37.52 -47.73 -15.44
N ILE A 388 37.48 -48.40 -14.32
CA ILE A 388 38.46 -49.38 -13.94
C ILE A 388 37.80 -50.61 -13.31
N ASN A 389 38.24 -51.81 -13.73
CA ASN A 389 37.92 -53.09 -13.11
C ASN A 389 39.15 -53.96 -13.02
N GLU A 390 39.79 -54.01 -11.87
CA GLU A 390 40.95 -54.86 -11.56
C GLU A 390 40.56 -56.23 -10.97
N THR A 391 39.30 -56.56 -10.94
CA THR A 391 38.78 -57.85 -10.44
C THR A 391 38.69 -58.88 -11.57
N ASN A 392 38.19 -60.07 -11.26
CA ASN A 392 37.99 -61.14 -12.24
C ASN A 392 36.50 -61.29 -12.67
N ALA A 393 35.62 -60.46 -12.12
CA ALA A 393 34.19 -60.46 -12.41
C ALA A 393 33.72 -59.06 -12.81
N ASP A 394 32.56 -58.95 -13.41
CA ASP A 394 31.94 -57.65 -13.72
C ASP A 394 31.70 -56.85 -12.45
N LEU A 395 32.03 -55.58 -12.49
CA LEU A 395 31.64 -54.58 -11.51
C LEU A 395 30.42 -53.82 -12.02
N VAL A 396 29.38 -53.78 -11.21
CA VAL A 396 28.14 -53.06 -11.52
C VAL A 396 27.95 -51.97 -10.51
N ALA A 397 27.80 -50.75 -10.99
CA ALA A 397 27.45 -49.60 -10.17
C ALA A 397 26.07 -49.08 -10.57
N THR A 398 25.21 -48.84 -9.58
CA THR A 398 23.95 -48.11 -9.76
C THR A 398 24.20 -46.65 -9.53
N ILE A 399 23.92 -45.84 -10.53
CA ILE A 399 24.08 -44.38 -10.52
C ILE A 399 22.69 -43.76 -10.34
N THR A 400 22.54 -42.90 -9.34
CA THR A 400 21.35 -42.06 -9.14
C THR A 400 21.68 -40.64 -9.58
N VAL A 401 20.95 -40.11 -10.54
CA VAL A 401 21.07 -38.72 -11.03
C VAL A 401 19.88 -37.91 -10.56
N THR A 402 20.16 -36.73 -9.98
CA THR A 402 19.14 -35.82 -9.47
C THR A 402 19.20 -34.48 -10.24
N PRO A 403 18.11 -34.08 -10.92
CA PRO A 403 18.05 -32.80 -11.63
C PRO A 403 17.67 -31.67 -10.69
N THR A 404 18.19 -30.46 -10.92
CA THR A 404 17.80 -29.20 -10.27
C THR A 404 17.55 -28.17 -11.33
N TYR A 405 16.32 -27.65 -11.40
CA TYR A 405 15.90 -26.55 -12.28
C TYR A 405 16.07 -25.25 -11.54
N THR A 406 16.81 -24.29 -12.12
CA THR A 406 17.05 -22.97 -11.54
C THR A 406 16.44 -21.89 -12.44
N ASN A 407 15.60 -21.03 -11.89
CA ASN A 407 15.05 -19.85 -12.54
C ASN A 407 14.91 -18.73 -11.51
N ASP A 408 15.30 -17.49 -11.87
CA ASP A 408 15.28 -16.30 -11.00
C ASP A 408 15.91 -16.53 -9.60
N GLY A 409 16.96 -17.39 -9.57
CA GLY A 409 17.70 -17.70 -8.34
C GLY A 409 16.99 -18.69 -7.39
N VAL A 410 15.89 -19.30 -7.83
CA VAL A 410 15.17 -20.35 -7.07
C VAL A 410 15.48 -21.71 -7.66
N ASP A 411 15.96 -22.61 -6.83
CA ASP A 411 16.35 -23.98 -7.17
C ASP A 411 15.22 -24.95 -6.86
N CYS A 412 14.73 -25.63 -7.90
CA CYS A 412 13.65 -26.61 -7.81
C CYS A 412 14.21 -28.00 -8.14
N THR A 413 14.34 -28.85 -7.12
CA THR A 413 14.84 -30.21 -7.28
C THR A 413 13.71 -31.14 -7.73
N GLY A 414 13.99 -32.00 -8.69
CA GLY A 414 13.07 -32.99 -9.21
C GLY A 414 13.32 -34.42 -8.70
N PRO A 415 12.53 -35.39 -9.16
CA PRO A 415 12.72 -36.80 -8.87
C PRO A 415 14.04 -37.28 -9.49
N SER A 416 14.73 -38.16 -8.78
CA SER A 416 15.95 -38.79 -9.27
C SER A 416 15.62 -39.97 -10.18
N GLU A 417 16.50 -40.21 -11.17
CA GLU A 417 16.48 -41.36 -12.06
C GLU A 417 17.69 -42.27 -11.75
N GLU A 418 17.54 -43.57 -11.97
CA GLU A 418 18.57 -44.55 -11.72
C GLU A 418 18.92 -45.30 -13.01
N PHE A 419 20.23 -45.55 -13.24
CA PHE A 419 20.74 -46.38 -14.32
C PHE A 419 21.98 -47.14 -13.84
N THR A 420 22.40 -48.14 -14.57
CA THR A 420 23.59 -48.95 -14.19
C THR A 420 24.74 -48.76 -15.19
N ILE A 421 25.95 -48.81 -14.67
CA ILE A 421 27.17 -48.97 -15.48
C ILE A 421 27.82 -50.27 -15.07
N THR A 422 27.96 -51.18 -16.04
CA THR A 422 28.69 -52.46 -15.90
C THR A 422 30.07 -52.31 -16.49
N VAL A 423 31.10 -52.65 -15.75
CA VAL A 423 32.48 -52.64 -16.25
C VAL A 423 33.02 -54.06 -16.23
N SER A 424 33.22 -54.64 -17.41
CA SER A 424 33.80 -55.97 -17.54
C SER A 424 35.33 -55.95 -17.34
N PRO A 425 35.91 -56.94 -16.67
CA PRO A 425 37.34 -57.03 -16.46
C PRO A 425 38.07 -57.25 -17.79
N THR A 426 39.37 -56.97 -17.83
CA THR A 426 40.23 -57.36 -18.96
C THR A 426 40.28 -58.87 -19.06
N ALA A 427 39.92 -59.43 -20.20
CA ALA A 427 39.99 -60.88 -20.45
C ALA A 427 41.39 -61.45 -20.19
N GLN A 428 41.47 -62.60 -19.54
CA GLN A 428 42.72 -63.23 -19.19
C GLN A 428 42.81 -64.62 -19.83
N VAL A 429 44.01 -65.03 -20.16
CA VAL A 429 44.34 -66.41 -20.54
C VAL A 429 45.56 -66.89 -19.74
N GLU A 430 45.49 -68.07 -19.18
CA GLU A 430 46.59 -68.65 -18.46
C GLU A 430 47.70 -69.07 -19.44
N GLN A 431 48.98 -68.95 -19.02
CA GLN A 431 50.12 -69.31 -19.83
C GLN A 431 50.09 -70.84 -20.09
N VAL A 432 50.28 -71.23 -21.35
CA VAL A 432 50.40 -72.62 -21.76
C VAL A 432 51.90 -72.98 -21.82
N ASP A 433 52.29 -74.18 -21.28
CA ASP A 433 53.65 -74.63 -21.31
C ASP A 433 54.09 -75.03 -22.76
N ASP A 434 55.35 -74.84 -23.06
CA ASP A 434 55.94 -75.22 -24.35
C ASP A 434 55.75 -76.71 -24.63
N ILE A 435 55.33 -77.03 -25.83
CA ILE A 435 55.11 -78.39 -26.28
C ILE A 435 56.23 -78.80 -27.24
N VAL A 436 56.94 -79.93 -26.90
CA VAL A 436 57.99 -80.46 -27.75
C VAL A 436 57.64 -81.90 -28.13
N VAL A 437 57.57 -82.17 -29.45
CA VAL A 437 57.16 -83.48 -30.00
C VAL A 437 58.03 -83.88 -31.18
N CYS A 438 57.96 -85.12 -31.60
CA CYS A 438 58.65 -85.60 -32.84
C CYS A 438 57.70 -85.49 -34.04
N ASN A 439 58.31 -85.44 -35.27
CA ASN A 439 57.57 -85.50 -36.51
C ASN A 439 56.69 -86.80 -36.54
N GLY A 440 55.38 -86.60 -36.84
CA GLY A 440 54.36 -87.66 -36.85
C GLY A 440 53.75 -88.00 -35.50
N ASP A 441 54.13 -87.34 -34.40
CA ASP A 441 53.48 -87.52 -33.11
C ASP A 441 52.15 -86.74 -33.11
N GLU A 442 51.18 -87.32 -32.36
CA GLU A 442 49.88 -86.65 -32.12
C GLU A 442 50.04 -85.62 -31.03
N VAL A 443 49.73 -84.37 -31.31
CA VAL A 443 49.59 -83.33 -30.37
C VAL A 443 48.11 -83.31 -29.87
N ALA A 444 47.89 -83.52 -28.59
CA ALA A 444 46.56 -83.49 -28.02
C ALA A 444 45.92 -82.06 -28.16
N GLU A 445 44.60 -81.99 -28.03
CA GLU A 445 43.91 -80.72 -27.99
C GLU A 445 44.55 -79.79 -26.95
N ILE A 446 44.92 -78.56 -27.37
CA ILE A 446 45.44 -77.53 -26.49
C ILE A 446 44.25 -76.75 -25.96
N VAL A 447 43.99 -76.90 -24.68
CA VAL A 447 42.87 -76.25 -24.00
C VAL A 447 43.35 -74.95 -23.31
N PHE A 448 42.73 -73.85 -23.62
CA PHE A 448 43.03 -72.60 -22.96
C PHE A 448 42.20 -72.48 -21.67
N ALA A 449 42.79 -71.91 -20.62
CA ALA A 449 42.15 -71.68 -19.31
C ALA A 449 42.21 -70.19 -18.98
N THR A 450 41.30 -69.76 -18.10
CA THR A 450 41.19 -68.38 -17.60
C THR A 450 40.95 -68.33 -16.10
N THR A 451 41.35 -67.26 -15.44
CA THR A 451 41.01 -66.93 -14.07
C THR A 451 39.79 -65.97 -13.99
N SER A 452 39.32 -65.49 -15.14
CA SER A 452 38.13 -64.69 -15.23
C SER A 452 36.89 -65.49 -14.86
N GLU A 453 35.93 -64.86 -14.15
CA GLU A 453 34.63 -65.46 -13.82
C GLU A 453 33.66 -65.39 -15.01
N ASN A 454 33.93 -64.51 -15.98
CA ASN A 454 33.16 -64.37 -17.21
C ASN A 454 33.51 -65.48 -18.21
N ASP A 455 32.60 -65.77 -19.12
CA ASP A 455 32.86 -66.62 -20.27
C ASP A 455 33.90 -65.95 -21.20
N ILE A 456 35.02 -66.65 -21.42
CA ILE A 456 36.11 -66.11 -22.24
C ILE A 456 36.19 -66.89 -23.57
N ALA A 457 36.11 -66.13 -24.65
CA ALA A 457 36.39 -66.59 -25.97
C ALA A 457 37.90 -66.44 -26.26
N TYR A 458 38.46 -67.35 -27.01
CA TYR A 458 39.84 -67.30 -27.42
C TYR A 458 39.93 -67.24 -28.95
N SER A 459 40.78 -66.38 -29.48
CA SER A 459 41.25 -66.41 -30.85
C SER A 459 42.76 -66.73 -30.87
N TRP A 460 43.21 -67.57 -31.79
CA TRP A 460 44.60 -67.94 -31.85
C TRP A 460 45.15 -67.87 -33.28
N SER A 461 46.45 -67.61 -33.40
CA SER A 461 47.18 -67.66 -34.62
C SER A 461 48.53 -68.40 -34.45
N ILE A 462 48.97 -69.12 -35.46
CA ILE A 462 50.24 -69.82 -35.52
C ILE A 462 51.05 -69.22 -36.66
N ASP A 463 52.27 -68.83 -36.37
CA ASP A 463 53.12 -68.15 -37.32
C ASP A 463 53.78 -69.10 -38.35
N THR A 464 53.91 -70.42 -38.04
CA THR A 464 54.60 -71.43 -38.85
C THR A 464 53.75 -72.68 -38.95
N GLU A 465 53.67 -73.31 -40.15
CA GLU A 465 52.91 -74.57 -40.32
C GLU A 465 53.66 -75.74 -39.70
N ILE A 466 52.91 -76.48 -38.80
CA ILE A 466 53.44 -77.57 -38.03
C ILE A 466 52.50 -78.81 -38.04
N GLY A 467 51.70 -78.96 -39.09
CA GLY A 467 50.71 -80.00 -39.25
C GLY A 467 49.29 -79.65 -38.84
N THR A 468 49.06 -78.46 -38.39
CA THR A 468 47.72 -77.93 -38.12
C THR A 468 46.91 -77.74 -39.38
N GLN A 469 45.55 -77.97 -39.31
CA GLN A 469 44.69 -77.75 -40.47
C GLN A 469 44.45 -76.24 -40.82
N SER A 470 44.71 -75.36 -39.83
CA SER A 470 44.60 -73.95 -39.99
C SER A 470 45.65 -73.22 -39.17
N LEU A 471 46.14 -72.12 -39.66
CA LEU A 471 47.05 -71.24 -38.90
C LEU A 471 46.36 -70.20 -38.08
N THR A 472 45.00 -70.17 -38.05
CA THR A 472 44.19 -69.32 -37.22
C THR A 472 42.93 -70.06 -36.83
N GLY A 473 42.39 -69.74 -35.66
CA GLY A 473 41.13 -70.35 -35.18
C GLY A 473 40.56 -69.65 -33.96
N VAL A 474 39.43 -70.16 -33.51
CA VAL A 474 38.75 -69.73 -32.30
C VAL A 474 38.53 -70.92 -31.36
N GLY A 475 38.44 -70.64 -30.04
CA GLY A 475 38.39 -71.73 -29.03
C GLY A 475 39.71 -72.46 -28.89
N ASN A 476 39.67 -73.66 -28.44
CA ASN A 476 40.86 -74.55 -28.27
C ASN A 476 41.50 -74.86 -29.61
N ILE A 477 42.79 -75.17 -29.60
CA ILE A 477 43.46 -75.76 -30.80
C ILE A 477 43.12 -77.22 -30.85
N PRO A 478 42.43 -77.68 -31.91
CA PRO A 478 42.08 -79.09 -32.02
C PRO A 478 43.32 -79.98 -32.12
N LEU A 479 43.19 -81.24 -31.75
CA LEU A 479 44.26 -82.26 -31.88
C LEU A 479 44.76 -82.24 -33.35
N PHE A 480 46.08 -82.41 -33.54
CA PHE A 480 46.74 -82.51 -34.87
C PHE A 480 47.93 -83.44 -34.80
N GLU A 481 48.40 -83.93 -35.97
CA GLU A 481 49.65 -84.65 -36.13
C GLU A 481 50.79 -83.69 -36.49
N ALA A 482 51.85 -83.64 -35.71
CA ALA A 482 53.01 -82.78 -35.95
C ALA A 482 53.73 -83.13 -37.25
N ASP A 483 53.91 -82.10 -38.09
CA ASP A 483 54.54 -82.27 -39.41
C ASP A 483 55.82 -81.41 -39.55
N ASN A 484 56.97 -82.08 -39.90
CA ASN A 484 58.22 -81.45 -40.11
C ASN A 484 58.96 -82.15 -41.26
N ASP A 485 58.78 -81.66 -42.46
CA ASP A 485 59.45 -82.19 -43.62
C ASP A 485 60.92 -81.70 -43.79
N THR A 486 61.47 -81.02 -42.80
CA THR A 486 62.84 -80.44 -42.83
C THR A 486 63.82 -81.35 -42.04
N ASN A 487 65.13 -81.00 -42.09
CA ASN A 487 66.17 -81.69 -41.29
C ASN A 487 66.51 -80.96 -39.97
N ASP A 488 65.92 -79.80 -39.75
CA ASP A 488 66.13 -78.94 -38.57
C ASP A 488 64.79 -78.82 -37.73
N PRO A 489 64.83 -78.62 -36.42
CA PRO A 489 63.65 -78.43 -35.64
C PRO A 489 62.85 -77.17 -36.16
N ILE A 490 61.56 -77.38 -36.30
CA ILE A 490 60.64 -76.27 -36.57
C ILE A 490 60.11 -75.78 -35.21
N VAL A 491 60.11 -74.49 -35.00
CA VAL A 491 59.45 -73.77 -33.86
C VAL A 491 58.34 -72.94 -34.42
N ALA A 492 57.13 -73.18 -33.90
CA ALA A 492 55.96 -72.33 -34.18
C ALA A 492 55.61 -71.58 -32.96
N ILE A 493 55.33 -70.29 -33.14
CA ILE A 493 54.80 -69.43 -32.09
C ILE A 493 53.26 -69.37 -32.22
N VAL A 494 52.60 -69.76 -31.15
CA VAL A 494 51.14 -69.66 -31.06
C VAL A 494 50.79 -68.43 -30.24
N THR A 495 50.18 -67.46 -30.89
CA THR A 495 49.64 -66.28 -30.17
C THR A 495 48.17 -66.49 -29.88
N VAL A 496 47.77 -66.37 -28.59
CA VAL A 496 46.39 -66.52 -28.11
C VAL A 496 45.93 -65.22 -27.56
N THR A 497 44.78 -64.71 -28.05
CA THR A 497 44.15 -63.48 -27.58
C THR A 497 42.83 -63.84 -26.95
N PRO A 498 42.67 -63.62 -25.64
CA PRO A 498 41.39 -63.79 -24.96
C PRO A 498 40.49 -62.58 -25.19
N SER A 499 39.16 -62.81 -25.23
CA SER A 499 38.14 -61.76 -25.26
C SER A 499 36.93 -62.23 -24.41
N ASN A 500 36.20 -61.30 -23.78
CA ASN A 500 34.95 -61.65 -23.16
C ASN A 500 33.96 -62.11 -24.22
N ASP A 501 33.28 -63.24 -23.99
CA ASP A 501 32.23 -63.76 -24.86
C ASP A 501 30.91 -63.06 -24.50
N GLU A 502 30.82 -61.80 -24.89
CA GLU A 502 29.60 -61.03 -24.71
C GLU A 502 28.56 -61.43 -25.75
N THR A 503 27.30 -61.52 -25.35
CA THR A 503 26.18 -61.79 -26.26
C THR A 503 25.94 -60.59 -27.21
N ASP A 504 26.49 -59.40 -26.91
CA ASP A 504 26.53 -58.23 -27.75
C ASP A 504 27.89 -58.14 -28.48
N PRO A 505 27.93 -58.37 -29.79
CA PRO A 505 29.17 -58.31 -30.54
C PRO A 505 29.77 -56.90 -30.68
N SER A 506 29.07 -55.88 -30.18
CA SER A 506 29.59 -54.52 -30.14
C SER A 506 30.45 -54.23 -28.91
N LEU A 507 30.40 -55.07 -27.88
CA LEU A 507 31.18 -54.93 -26.65
C LEU A 507 32.14 -56.15 -26.49
N THR A 508 33.26 -56.10 -27.21
CA THR A 508 34.30 -57.14 -27.08
C THR A 508 35.48 -56.58 -26.29
N CYS A 509 35.63 -57.05 -25.02
CA CYS A 509 36.77 -56.67 -24.20
C CYS A 509 37.95 -57.63 -24.43
N GLU A 510 38.90 -57.17 -25.22
CA GLU A 510 40.10 -57.99 -25.54
C GLU A 510 41.15 -57.89 -24.40
N GLY A 511 41.75 -58.99 -24.07
CA GLY A 511 42.88 -59.08 -23.16
C GLY A 511 44.22 -59.04 -23.86
N SER A 512 45.30 -59.06 -23.06
CA SER A 512 46.64 -59.16 -23.57
C SER A 512 46.89 -60.59 -24.13
N SER A 513 47.39 -60.65 -25.33
CA SER A 513 47.78 -61.92 -25.95
C SER A 513 48.96 -62.55 -25.21
N ILE A 514 48.98 -63.88 -25.15
CA ILE A 514 50.14 -64.68 -24.73
C ILE A 514 50.74 -65.37 -25.95
N GLU A 515 52.04 -65.64 -25.86
CA GLU A 515 52.79 -66.40 -26.88
C GLU A 515 53.37 -67.68 -26.28
#